data_0b695aac844fd4f25aa14bcea4ca53c7
#
_entry.id   0b695aac844fd4f25aa14bcea4ca53c7
#
_cell.length_a   1.000
_cell.length_b   1.000
_cell.length_c   1.000
_cell.angle_alpha   90.00
_cell.angle_beta   90.00
_cell.angle_gamma   90.00
#
_symmetry.space_group_name_H-M   'P 1'
#
loop_
_entity.id
_entity.type
_entity.pdbx_description
1 polymer ?
#
loop_
_entity_poly.entity_id
_entity_poly.type
_entity_poly.pdbx_seq_one_letter_code
_entity_poly.pdbx_strand_id
1 'polypeptide(L)'
;CIDAGIASLKAHYARCGVEVDDVTLIPGTPGYYKTDYTLKNPGRVSILIPTCDHIKDLELCVESIYDRTTYPDFELIIIENNSKQPETFRAYERMEKEHPDNLHVVTWEGKGFNYSALNNFGEKFATGEYLLLLNNDTEVITPNWLEEMVMYAQQKRVGCVGAKLLYPDDTVQHAGIGFGIGGVAGHLH
;
A
#
# COMPACT_ATOMS: atom_id res chain seq x y z
N CYS A 1 -10.15 -29.65 -14.97
CA CYS A 1 -11.43 -28.96 -14.96
C CYS A 1 -11.35 -27.79 -13.98
N ILE A 2 -11.60 -26.57 -14.45
CA ILE A 2 -11.48 -25.33 -13.68
C ILE A 2 -12.39 -25.38 -12.44
N ASP A 3 -13.66 -25.74 -12.64
CA ASP A 3 -14.65 -25.79 -11.55
C ASP A 3 -14.26 -26.76 -10.43
N ALA A 4 -13.64 -27.90 -10.77
CA ALA A 4 -13.12 -28.84 -9.78
C ALA A 4 -11.96 -28.24 -8.96
N GLY A 5 -11.10 -27.43 -9.60
CA GLY A 5 -10.03 -26.70 -8.91
C GLY A 5 -10.58 -25.67 -7.93
N ILE A 6 -11.52 -24.85 -8.36
CA ILE A 6 -12.22 -23.88 -7.51
C ILE A 6 -12.91 -24.56 -6.34
N ALA A 7 -13.69 -25.61 -6.60
CA ALA A 7 -14.38 -26.38 -5.56
C ALA A 7 -13.41 -27.00 -4.55
N SER A 8 -12.28 -27.53 -5.01
CA SER A 8 -11.24 -28.09 -4.15
C SER A 8 -10.62 -27.04 -3.23
N LEU A 9 -10.31 -25.85 -3.76
CA LEU A 9 -9.76 -24.73 -2.98
C LEU A 9 -10.79 -24.23 -1.94
N LYS A 10 -12.03 -23.98 -2.35
CA LYS A 10 -13.09 -23.57 -1.42
C LYS A 10 -13.31 -24.61 -0.30
N ALA A 11 -13.33 -25.92 -0.63
CA ALA A 11 -13.41 -26.97 0.36
C ALA A 11 -12.19 -27.04 1.29
N HIS A 12 -11.00 -26.76 0.78
CA HIS A 12 -9.79 -26.66 1.59
C HIS A 12 -9.88 -25.51 2.59
N TYR A 13 -10.24 -24.30 2.14
CA TYR A 13 -10.41 -23.15 3.02
C TYR A 13 -11.45 -23.38 4.11
N ALA A 14 -12.59 -23.98 3.76
CA ALA A 14 -13.62 -24.34 4.74
C ALA A 14 -13.09 -25.29 5.82
N ARG A 15 -12.29 -26.32 5.44
CA ARG A 15 -11.67 -27.25 6.42
C ARG A 15 -10.63 -26.57 7.31
N CYS A 16 -9.96 -25.55 6.80
CA CYS A 16 -8.96 -24.77 7.55
C CYS A 16 -9.57 -23.64 8.38
N GLY A 17 -10.89 -23.43 8.33
CA GLY A 17 -11.56 -22.32 9.00
C GLY A 17 -11.19 -20.94 8.43
N VAL A 18 -10.77 -20.91 7.16
CA VAL A 18 -10.44 -19.68 6.44
C VAL A 18 -11.66 -19.24 5.64
N GLU A 19 -12.12 -18.03 5.90
CA GLU A 19 -13.24 -17.44 5.16
C GLU A 19 -12.74 -16.75 3.89
N VAL A 20 -13.41 -17.04 2.79
CA VAL A 20 -13.10 -16.48 1.46
C VAL A 20 -14.40 -16.03 0.80
N ASP A 21 -14.38 -14.86 0.19
CA ASP A 21 -15.52 -14.33 -0.56
C ASP A 21 -15.61 -15.01 -1.92
N ASP A 22 -14.46 -15.21 -2.59
CA ASP A 22 -14.43 -15.94 -3.85
C ASP A 22 -13.08 -16.61 -4.13
N VAL A 23 -13.11 -17.53 -5.10
CA VAL A 23 -11.94 -18.16 -5.71
C VAL A 23 -12.17 -18.19 -7.21
N THR A 24 -11.32 -17.47 -7.96
CA THR A 24 -11.45 -17.31 -9.41
C THR A 24 -10.21 -17.80 -10.14
N LEU A 25 -10.37 -18.24 -11.39
CA LEU A 25 -9.24 -18.50 -12.27
C LEU A 25 -8.63 -17.19 -12.73
N ILE A 26 -7.30 -17.04 -12.67
CA ILE A 26 -6.62 -15.89 -13.26
C ILE A 26 -6.68 -16.00 -14.78
N PRO A 27 -7.24 -15.02 -15.50
CA PRO A 27 -7.38 -15.05 -16.96
C PRO A 27 -6.03 -15.31 -17.66
N GLY A 28 -6.04 -16.22 -18.64
CA GLY A 28 -4.84 -16.56 -19.42
C GLY A 28 -3.83 -17.47 -18.71
N THR A 29 -4.05 -17.85 -17.45
CA THR A 29 -3.11 -18.68 -16.68
C THR A 29 -3.76 -19.96 -16.16
N PRO A 30 -3.88 -21.03 -16.98
CA PRO A 30 -4.51 -22.27 -16.54
C PRO A 30 -3.86 -22.87 -15.30
N GLY A 31 -4.69 -23.17 -14.28
CA GLY A 31 -4.22 -23.76 -13.01
C GLY A 31 -3.81 -22.74 -11.94
N TYR A 32 -3.83 -21.45 -12.22
CA TYR A 32 -3.60 -20.39 -11.24
C TYR A 32 -4.91 -19.73 -10.83
N TYR A 33 -5.11 -19.61 -9.53
CA TYR A 33 -6.35 -19.09 -8.95
C TYR A 33 -6.06 -17.90 -8.05
N LYS A 34 -6.89 -16.86 -8.15
CA LYS A 34 -6.96 -15.77 -7.18
C LYS A 34 -7.93 -16.17 -6.07
N THR A 35 -7.59 -15.88 -4.84
CA THR A 35 -8.47 -16.04 -3.68
C THR A 35 -8.72 -14.69 -3.06
N ASP A 36 -9.98 -14.30 -2.99
CA ASP A 36 -10.42 -13.11 -2.30
C ASP A 36 -10.81 -13.50 -0.87
N TYR A 37 -9.94 -13.17 0.09
CA TYR A 37 -10.18 -13.46 1.50
C TYR A 37 -11.16 -12.45 2.09
N THR A 38 -12.11 -12.93 2.88
CA THR A 38 -13.09 -12.06 3.55
C THR A 38 -12.38 -11.07 4.48
N LEU A 39 -12.66 -9.78 4.32
CA LEU A 39 -12.23 -8.74 5.25
C LEU A 39 -13.10 -8.77 6.50
N LYS A 40 -12.60 -9.39 7.58
CA LYS A 40 -13.36 -9.54 8.83
C LYS A 40 -13.41 -8.27 9.67
N ASN A 41 -12.27 -7.62 9.79
CA ASN A 41 -12.11 -6.40 10.56
C ASN A 41 -11.20 -5.45 9.79
N PRO A 42 -11.74 -4.70 8.84
CA PRO A 42 -10.96 -3.70 8.14
C PRO A 42 -10.56 -2.62 9.13
N GLY A 43 -9.32 -2.69 9.63
CA GLY A 43 -8.76 -1.66 10.49
C GLY A 43 -8.33 -0.45 9.68
N ARG A 44 -8.09 0.68 10.35
CA ARG A 44 -7.55 1.88 9.69
C ARG A 44 -6.16 1.60 9.12
N VAL A 45 -5.90 2.14 7.92
CA VAL A 45 -4.58 2.11 7.27
C VAL A 45 -3.92 3.47 7.39
N SER A 46 -2.76 3.55 8.03
CA SER A 46 -1.93 4.76 8.04
C SER A 46 -0.91 4.70 6.91
N ILE A 47 -1.03 5.59 5.94
CA ILE A 47 -0.15 5.69 4.78
C ILE A 47 0.94 6.72 5.08
N LEU A 48 2.19 6.25 5.19
CA LEU A 48 3.36 7.06 5.49
C LEU A 48 4.07 7.43 4.19
N ILE A 49 4.20 8.74 3.91
CA ILE A 49 4.77 9.26 2.67
C ILE A 49 5.95 10.19 2.99
N PRO A 50 7.19 9.66 3.07
CA PRO A 50 8.37 10.50 3.18
C PRO A 50 8.56 11.34 1.91
N THR A 51 8.80 12.64 2.07
CA THR A 51 8.98 13.55 0.94
C THR A 51 9.99 14.66 1.26
N CYS A 52 10.63 15.17 0.22
CA CYS A 52 11.51 16.34 0.27
C CYS A 52 11.34 17.11 -1.03
N ASP A 53 10.68 18.27 -0.98
CA ASP A 53 10.30 19.00 -2.19
C ASP A 53 9.51 18.09 -3.17
N HIS A 54 9.77 18.12 -4.49
CA HIS A 54 9.07 17.26 -5.48
C HIS A 54 7.54 17.32 -5.40
N ILE A 55 7.03 18.52 -5.20
CA ILE A 55 5.62 18.74 -4.86
C ILE A 55 4.64 18.22 -5.92
N LYS A 56 5.01 18.25 -7.20
CA LYS A 56 4.14 17.78 -8.29
C LYS A 56 3.90 16.27 -8.22
N ASP A 57 4.92 15.51 -7.85
CA ASP A 57 4.80 14.07 -7.70
C ASP A 57 3.95 13.75 -6.47
N LEU A 58 4.18 14.46 -5.35
CA LEU A 58 3.38 14.32 -4.14
C LEU A 58 1.90 14.68 -4.36
N GLU A 59 1.62 15.78 -5.07
CA GLU A 59 0.25 16.18 -5.40
C GLU A 59 -0.48 15.09 -6.19
N LEU A 60 0.16 14.55 -7.25
CA LEU A 60 -0.40 13.47 -8.03
C LEU A 60 -0.64 12.21 -7.20
N CYS A 61 0.30 11.86 -6.33
CA CYS A 61 0.17 10.73 -5.41
C CYS A 61 -1.04 10.91 -4.49
N VAL A 62 -1.12 12.04 -3.78
CA VAL A 62 -2.21 12.33 -2.83
C VAL A 62 -3.56 12.41 -3.53
N GLU A 63 -3.67 13.14 -4.64
CA GLU A 63 -4.90 13.25 -5.43
C GLU A 63 -5.37 11.86 -5.89
N SER A 64 -4.46 11.01 -6.41
CA SER A 64 -4.82 9.67 -6.87
C SER A 64 -5.32 8.76 -5.74
N ILE A 65 -4.80 8.93 -4.52
CA ILE A 65 -5.26 8.18 -3.34
C ILE A 65 -6.70 8.58 -3.01
N TYR A 66 -7.00 9.87 -2.90
CA TYR A 66 -8.34 10.35 -2.54
C TYR A 66 -9.37 10.08 -3.64
N ASP A 67 -9.00 10.25 -4.90
CA ASP A 67 -9.92 10.11 -6.02
C ASP A 67 -10.28 8.65 -6.33
N ARG A 68 -9.37 7.72 -6.08
CA ARG A 68 -9.53 6.34 -6.56
C ARG A 68 -9.74 5.30 -5.46
N THR A 69 -9.26 5.55 -4.23
CA THR A 69 -9.32 4.53 -3.17
C THR A 69 -10.75 4.29 -2.70
N THR A 70 -11.17 3.03 -2.72
CA THR A 70 -12.48 2.59 -2.23
C THR A 70 -12.48 2.19 -0.77
N TYR A 71 -11.32 1.97 -0.17
CA TYR A 71 -11.18 1.61 1.24
C TYR A 71 -11.65 2.77 2.14
N PRO A 72 -12.59 2.54 3.08
CA PRO A 72 -13.28 3.63 3.75
C PRO A 72 -12.50 4.31 4.88
N ASP A 73 -11.51 3.64 5.48
CA ASP A 73 -10.83 4.13 6.68
C ASP A 73 -9.31 4.12 6.52
N PHE A 74 -8.78 5.25 6.07
CA PHE A 74 -7.33 5.49 5.95
C PHE A 74 -6.97 6.91 6.38
N GLU A 75 -5.71 7.11 6.69
CA GLU A 75 -5.11 8.43 6.91
C GLU A 75 -3.78 8.53 6.17
N LEU A 76 -3.40 9.74 5.80
CA LEU A 76 -2.12 10.06 5.20
C LEU A 76 -1.25 10.83 6.20
N ILE A 77 -0.02 10.38 6.37
CA ILE A 77 1.00 11.06 7.16
C ILE A 77 2.16 11.41 6.21
N ILE A 78 2.18 12.66 5.78
CA ILE A 78 3.27 13.21 4.96
C ILE A 78 4.43 13.53 5.91
N ILE A 79 5.57 12.89 5.66
CA ILE A 79 6.78 13.08 6.47
C ILE A 79 7.71 14.03 5.73
N GLU A 80 7.65 15.30 6.10
CA GLU A 80 8.48 16.35 5.53
C GLU A 80 9.94 16.15 5.95
N ASN A 81 10.84 16.07 4.98
CA ASN A 81 12.26 15.81 5.16
C ASN A 81 13.14 16.93 4.57
N ASN A 82 13.31 18.04 5.31
CA ASN A 82 14.23 19.11 4.96
C ASN A 82 13.97 19.79 3.60
N SER A 83 12.70 19.94 3.21
CA SER A 83 12.30 20.72 2.03
C SER A 83 12.74 22.18 2.14
N LYS A 84 12.97 22.82 0.99
CA LYS A 84 13.47 24.21 0.93
C LYS A 84 12.59 25.11 0.06
N GLN A 85 11.75 24.55 -0.76
CA GLN A 85 10.93 25.31 -1.70
C GLN A 85 9.68 25.84 -1.01
N PRO A 86 9.41 27.16 -1.04
CA PRO A 86 8.23 27.73 -0.40
C PRO A 86 6.89 27.19 -0.93
N GLU A 87 6.86 26.78 -2.18
CA GLU A 87 5.69 26.14 -2.81
C GLU A 87 5.34 24.81 -2.15
N THR A 88 6.33 24.06 -1.68
CA THR A 88 6.12 22.79 -0.96
C THR A 88 5.32 23.03 0.32
N PHE A 89 5.70 24.00 1.13
CA PHE A 89 5.01 24.31 2.38
C PHE A 89 3.59 24.85 2.14
N ARG A 90 3.39 25.67 1.09
CA ARG A 90 2.04 26.12 0.70
C ARG A 90 1.14 24.96 0.25
N ALA A 91 1.71 23.96 -0.40
CA ALA A 91 0.97 22.77 -0.81
C ALA A 91 0.59 21.91 0.41
N TYR A 92 1.49 21.75 1.38
CA TYR A 92 1.17 21.06 2.64
C TYR A 92 -0.02 21.70 3.36
N GLU A 93 0.03 23.03 3.56
CA GLU A 93 -1.08 23.79 4.18
C GLU A 93 -2.41 23.61 3.42
N ARG A 94 -2.35 23.56 2.09
CA ARG A 94 -3.53 23.32 1.25
C ARG A 94 -4.09 21.91 1.46
N MET A 95 -3.25 20.88 1.37
CA MET A 95 -3.63 19.48 1.54
C MET A 95 -4.26 19.22 2.92
N GLU A 96 -3.64 19.73 4.00
CA GLU A 96 -4.20 19.62 5.36
C GLU A 96 -5.55 20.34 5.48
N LYS A 97 -5.73 21.46 4.80
CA LYS A 97 -7.01 22.19 4.79
C LYS A 97 -8.09 21.48 3.98
N GLU A 98 -7.73 20.80 2.91
CA GLU A 98 -8.65 20.02 2.07
C GLU A 98 -9.07 18.72 2.75
N HIS A 99 -8.19 18.11 3.55
CA HIS A 99 -8.39 16.83 4.22
C HIS A 99 -8.09 16.87 5.73
N PRO A 100 -8.78 17.74 6.49
CA PRO A 100 -8.42 18.05 7.88
C PRO A 100 -8.53 16.86 8.85
N ASP A 101 -9.35 15.86 8.51
CA ASP A 101 -9.66 14.73 9.39
C ASP A 101 -8.70 13.55 9.23
N ASN A 102 -8.00 13.47 8.09
CA ASN A 102 -7.21 12.29 7.74
C ASN A 102 -5.94 12.54 6.92
N LEU A 103 -5.47 13.80 6.83
CA LEU A 103 -4.14 14.11 6.30
C LEU A 103 -3.39 15.02 7.28
N HIS A 104 -2.19 14.60 7.63
CA HIS A 104 -1.32 15.33 8.55
C HIS A 104 0.10 15.43 7.99
N VAL A 105 0.71 16.59 8.14
CA VAL A 105 2.12 16.81 7.80
C VAL A 105 2.95 16.86 9.06
N VAL A 106 3.98 16.02 9.14
CA VAL A 106 4.90 15.96 10.27
C VAL A 106 6.32 16.23 9.82
N THR A 107 7.02 17.12 10.50
CA THR A 107 8.39 17.52 10.12
C THR A 107 9.43 16.72 10.87
N TRP A 108 10.28 16.02 10.13
CA TRP A 108 11.43 15.30 10.70
C TRP A 108 12.64 16.24 10.82
N GLU A 109 13.13 16.41 12.03
CA GLU A 109 14.26 17.33 12.33
C GLU A 109 15.65 16.71 12.10
N GLY A 110 15.73 15.45 11.69
CA GLY A 110 16.99 14.78 11.39
C GLY A 110 17.68 15.37 10.15
N LYS A 111 18.91 14.96 9.89
CA LYS A 111 19.69 15.43 8.75
C LYS A 111 19.85 14.38 7.67
N GLY A 112 19.71 14.80 6.43
CA GLY A 112 19.89 13.96 5.25
C GLY A 112 18.72 13.00 5.03
N PHE A 113 18.93 11.99 4.20
CA PHE A 113 17.92 10.99 3.86
C PHE A 113 18.21 9.66 4.55
N ASN A 114 17.28 9.19 5.33
CA ASN A 114 17.28 7.84 5.90
C ASN A 114 15.85 7.31 5.91
N TYR A 115 15.51 6.47 4.92
CA TYR A 115 14.17 5.97 4.71
C TYR A 115 13.58 5.27 5.95
N SER A 116 14.38 4.42 6.61
CA SER A 116 13.93 3.72 7.81
C SER A 116 13.68 4.66 8.98
N ALA A 117 14.55 5.66 9.19
CA ALA A 117 14.38 6.64 10.26
C ALA A 117 13.16 7.53 10.03
N LEU A 118 12.90 7.93 8.78
CA LEU A 118 11.72 8.72 8.41
C LEU A 118 10.43 7.94 8.69
N ASN A 119 10.34 6.69 8.23
CA ASN A 119 9.15 5.88 8.47
C ASN A 119 8.95 5.56 9.95
N ASN A 120 10.02 5.25 10.70
CA ASN A 120 9.93 5.06 12.16
C ASN A 120 9.55 6.33 12.91
N PHE A 121 9.82 7.50 12.33
CA PHE A 121 9.34 8.77 12.88
C PHE A 121 7.86 8.97 12.58
N GLY A 122 7.44 8.76 11.33
CA GLY A 122 6.04 8.91 10.91
C GLY A 122 5.10 7.93 11.62
N GLU A 123 5.55 6.71 11.88
CA GLU A 123 4.79 5.68 12.61
C GLU A 123 4.29 6.17 13.98
N LYS A 124 5.01 7.06 14.64
CA LYS A 124 4.62 7.63 15.95
C LYS A 124 3.33 8.47 15.89
N PHE A 125 2.95 8.91 14.73
CA PHE A 125 1.74 9.71 14.48
C PHE A 125 0.61 8.86 13.89
N ALA A 126 0.92 7.62 13.50
CA ALA A 126 -0.06 6.70 12.94
C ALA A 126 -1.06 6.23 14.00
N THR A 127 -2.34 6.20 13.61
CA THR A 127 -3.43 5.70 14.45
C THR A 127 -4.01 4.38 13.92
N GLY A 128 -3.59 3.97 12.71
CA GLY A 128 -4.09 2.78 12.04
C GLY A 128 -3.48 1.48 12.56
N GLU A 129 -4.23 0.40 12.41
CA GLU A 129 -3.79 -0.96 12.70
C GLU A 129 -2.75 -1.45 11.67
N TYR A 130 -2.85 -0.94 10.43
CA TYR A 130 -1.95 -1.26 9.33
C TYR A 130 -1.11 -0.04 8.97
N LEU A 131 0.19 -0.27 8.75
CA LEU A 131 1.11 0.74 8.24
C LEU A 131 1.42 0.46 6.79
N LEU A 132 1.23 1.43 5.92
CA LEU A 132 1.61 1.38 4.52
C LEU A 132 2.73 2.39 4.25
N LEU A 133 3.89 1.90 3.85
CA LEU A 133 5.03 2.74 3.48
C LEU A 133 4.95 3.02 1.99
N LEU A 134 4.74 4.27 1.60
CA LEU A 134 4.51 4.66 0.23
C LEU A 134 5.51 5.74 -0.20
N ASN A 135 6.06 5.61 -1.40
CA ASN A 135 6.85 6.67 -2.00
C ASN A 135 5.93 7.78 -2.52
N ASN A 136 6.44 9.01 -2.53
CA ASN A 136 5.71 10.20 -2.99
C ASN A 136 5.54 10.30 -4.51
N ASP A 137 6.18 9.43 -5.28
CA ASP A 137 6.17 9.36 -6.75
C ASP A 137 5.33 8.21 -7.31
N THR A 138 4.33 7.78 -6.55
CA THR A 138 3.41 6.70 -6.94
C THR A 138 2.03 7.22 -7.27
N GLU A 139 1.31 6.53 -8.15
CA GLU A 139 -0.07 6.82 -8.51
C GLU A 139 -0.94 5.56 -8.33
N VAL A 140 -2.09 5.71 -7.69
CA VAL A 140 -3.05 4.60 -7.53
C VAL A 140 -3.70 4.28 -8.87
N ILE A 141 -3.62 3.02 -9.29
CA ILE A 141 -4.25 2.51 -10.52
C ILE A 141 -5.55 1.78 -10.19
N THR A 142 -5.48 0.86 -9.23
CA THR A 142 -6.59 -0.06 -8.89
C THR A 142 -7.37 0.48 -7.70
N PRO A 143 -8.67 0.78 -7.82
CA PRO A 143 -9.43 1.42 -6.74
C PRO A 143 -9.45 0.66 -5.41
N ASN A 144 -9.57 -0.67 -5.46
CA ASN A 144 -9.58 -1.54 -4.27
C ASN A 144 -8.20 -2.04 -3.84
N TRP A 145 -7.15 -1.26 -4.11
CA TRP A 145 -5.77 -1.65 -3.80
C TRP A 145 -5.50 -1.88 -2.30
N LEU A 146 -6.12 -1.07 -1.42
CA LEU A 146 -5.97 -1.26 0.02
C LEU A 146 -6.70 -2.49 0.51
N GLU A 147 -7.91 -2.76 0.01
CA GLU A 147 -8.64 -3.99 0.28
C GLU A 147 -7.83 -5.23 -0.11
N GLU A 148 -7.24 -5.21 -1.30
CA GLU A 148 -6.36 -6.28 -1.79
C GLU A 148 -5.14 -6.50 -0.89
N MET A 149 -4.56 -5.45 -0.32
CA MET A 149 -3.43 -5.58 0.59
C MET A 149 -3.86 -6.01 1.99
N VAL A 150 -4.91 -5.40 2.54
CA VAL A 150 -5.40 -5.68 3.90
C VAL A 150 -5.95 -7.10 4.02
N MET A 151 -6.62 -7.63 3.00
CA MET A 151 -7.14 -9.02 3.04
C MET A 151 -6.04 -10.07 3.26
N TYR A 152 -4.80 -9.79 2.85
CA TYR A 152 -3.64 -10.62 3.18
C TYR A 152 -3.01 -10.23 4.52
N ALA A 153 -2.84 -8.93 4.79
CA ALA A 153 -2.16 -8.43 5.98
C ALA A 153 -2.87 -8.81 7.29
N GLN A 154 -4.21 -8.90 7.29
CA GLN A 154 -5.00 -9.34 8.44
C GLN A 154 -4.72 -10.78 8.91
N GLN A 155 -4.03 -11.59 8.09
CA GLN A 155 -3.75 -12.98 8.44
C GLN A 155 -2.58 -13.07 9.41
N LYS A 156 -2.72 -13.73 10.55
CA LYS A 156 -1.71 -13.82 11.62
C LYS A 156 -0.32 -14.28 11.18
N ARG A 157 -0.22 -15.00 10.07
CA ARG A 157 1.05 -15.50 9.53
C ARG A 157 1.72 -14.53 8.53
N VAL A 158 1.05 -13.45 8.17
CA VAL A 158 1.54 -12.47 7.18
C VAL A 158 2.09 -11.28 7.95
N GLY A 159 3.37 -11.00 7.80
CA GLY A 159 4.05 -9.87 8.44
C GLY A 159 4.11 -8.63 7.54
N CYS A 160 4.11 -8.81 6.23
CA CYS A 160 4.06 -7.71 5.28
C CYS A 160 3.47 -8.16 3.93
N VAL A 161 2.93 -7.20 3.20
CA VAL A 161 2.37 -7.37 1.86
C VAL A 161 2.96 -6.31 0.95
N GLY A 162 3.44 -6.70 -0.22
CA GLY A 162 3.94 -5.78 -1.25
C GLY A 162 2.97 -5.70 -2.42
N ALA A 163 2.73 -4.49 -2.91
CA ALA A 163 1.94 -4.29 -4.12
C ALA A 163 2.75 -4.62 -5.38
N LYS A 164 2.06 -5.04 -6.45
CA LYS A 164 2.65 -5.06 -7.78
C LYS A 164 2.73 -3.63 -8.30
N LEU A 165 3.91 -3.20 -8.74
CA LEU A 165 4.13 -1.86 -9.28
C LEU A 165 4.41 -1.94 -10.77
N LEU A 166 3.90 -0.95 -11.50
CA LEU A 166 4.09 -0.80 -12.94
C LEU A 166 4.80 0.52 -13.23
N TYR A 167 5.56 0.55 -14.33
CA TYR A 167 6.00 1.79 -14.94
C TYR A 167 4.86 2.44 -15.73
N PRO A 168 4.98 3.72 -16.12
CA PRO A 168 3.94 4.41 -16.91
C PRO A 168 3.63 3.79 -18.27
N ASP A 169 4.50 2.91 -18.76
CA ASP A 169 4.31 2.15 -20.03
C ASP A 169 3.71 0.74 -19.80
N ASP A 170 3.13 0.50 -18.61
CA ASP A 170 2.55 -0.78 -18.16
C ASP A 170 3.55 -1.94 -18.02
N THR A 171 4.84 -1.70 -18.13
CA THR A 171 5.85 -2.73 -17.81
C THR A 171 5.98 -2.91 -16.30
N VAL A 172 6.36 -4.12 -15.86
CA VAL A 172 6.46 -4.43 -14.44
C VAL A 172 7.71 -3.79 -13.83
N GLN A 173 7.52 -2.93 -12.83
CA GLN A 173 8.58 -2.38 -12.01
C GLN A 173 8.94 -3.33 -10.85
N HIS A 174 7.91 -3.85 -10.17
CA HIS A 174 8.05 -4.70 -9.00
C HIS A 174 6.91 -5.72 -8.93
N ALA A 175 7.25 -6.99 -8.71
CA ALA A 175 6.28 -8.07 -8.56
C ALA A 175 6.57 -9.00 -7.36
N GLY A 176 7.41 -8.54 -6.43
CA GLY A 176 7.74 -9.28 -5.21
C GLY A 176 9.24 -9.32 -4.92
N ILE A 177 9.58 -9.83 -3.74
CA ILE A 177 10.95 -10.01 -3.27
C ILE A 177 11.14 -11.46 -2.86
N GLY A 178 12.18 -12.09 -3.41
CA GLY A 178 12.62 -13.42 -3.00
C GLY A 178 13.83 -13.34 -2.07
N PHE A 179 13.73 -13.94 -0.88
CA PHE A 179 14.87 -14.06 0.02
C PHE A 179 15.89 -15.08 -0.51
N GLY A 180 17.19 -14.76 -0.32
CA GLY A 180 18.31 -15.59 -0.82
C GLY A 180 18.74 -15.30 -2.25
N ILE A 181 17.98 -14.51 -3.00
CA ILE A 181 18.35 -14.06 -4.34
C ILE A 181 19.40 -12.94 -4.21
N GLY A 182 20.52 -13.06 -4.96
CA GLY A 182 21.60 -12.07 -4.91
C GLY A 182 22.35 -12.00 -3.57
N GLY A 183 22.18 -13.02 -2.71
CA GLY A 183 22.87 -13.13 -1.42
C GLY A 183 22.00 -12.81 -0.20
N VAL A 184 21.09 -11.82 -0.27
CA VAL A 184 20.19 -11.45 0.82
C VAL A 184 18.72 -11.47 0.36
N ALA A 185 18.38 -10.64 -0.61
CA ALA A 185 17.05 -10.57 -1.21
C ALA A 185 17.14 -9.90 -2.58
N GLY A 186 16.26 -10.27 -3.50
CA GLY A 186 16.20 -9.71 -4.85
C GLY A 186 14.77 -9.60 -5.35
N HIS A 187 14.59 -8.72 -6.33
CA HIS A 187 13.30 -8.56 -6.99
C HIS A 187 12.95 -9.78 -7.85
N LEU A 188 11.68 -10.11 -7.85
CA LEU A 188 11.06 -11.03 -8.79
C LEU A 188 10.47 -10.20 -9.94
N HIS A 189 10.85 -10.54 -11.18
CA HIS A 189 10.36 -9.91 -12.42
C HIS A 189 9.54 -10.89 -13.22
#